data_0a28baeefd91b3b1f7297d818ef9bbf4
#
_entry.id   0a28baeefd91b3b1f7297d818ef9bbf4
#
_cell.length_a   1.000
_cell.length_b   1.000
_cell.length_c   1.000
_cell.angle_alpha   90.00
_cell.angle_beta   90.00
_cell.angle_gamma   90.00
#
_symmetry.space_group_name_H-M   'P 1'
#
loop_
_entity.id
_entity.type
_entity.pdbx_description
1 polymer ?
#
loop_
_entity_poly.entity_id
_entity_poly.type
_entity_poly.pdbx_seq_one_letter_code
_entity_poly.pdbx_strand_id
1 'polypeptide(L)'
;MAAFYEILQKEGLTPEQACYVGDDVIDLPVMRLCGLAIAVKNSRPEVLRESHYVTPHEGGHGAVRDAIEYVLREQGALERAIDEYIQSRSIQPKAE
;
A
#
# COMPACT_ATOMS: atom_id res chain seq x y z
N MET A 1 -16.26 2.72 -5.90
CA MET A 1 -16.37 3.56 -4.67
C MET A 1 -17.13 2.87 -3.57
N ALA A 2 -18.20 2.19 -3.89
CA ALA A 2 -19.00 1.53 -2.83
C ALA A 2 -18.18 0.54 -2.02
N ALA A 3 -17.38 -0.29 -2.67
CA ALA A 3 -16.57 -1.27 -1.96
C ALA A 3 -15.54 -0.61 -1.04
N PHE A 4 -14.99 0.52 -1.47
CA PHE A 4 -14.02 1.26 -0.68
C PHE A 4 -14.67 1.76 0.62
N TYR A 5 -15.86 2.36 0.52
CA TYR A 5 -16.55 2.86 1.70
C TYR A 5 -17.02 1.73 2.61
N GLU A 6 -17.42 0.60 2.04
CA GLU A 6 -17.82 -0.54 2.85
C GLU A 6 -16.65 -1.05 3.70
N ILE A 7 -15.47 -1.13 3.11
CA ILE A 7 -14.29 -1.58 3.83
C ILE A 7 -13.94 -0.61 4.94
N LEU A 8 -13.97 0.69 4.64
CA LEU A 8 -13.67 1.70 5.64
C LEU A 8 -14.64 1.64 6.81
N GLN A 9 -15.92 1.49 6.51
CA GLN A 9 -16.92 1.44 7.55
C GLN A 9 -16.73 0.22 8.43
N LYS A 10 -16.44 -0.93 7.81
CA LYS A 10 -16.24 -2.16 8.53
C LYS A 10 -15.02 -2.07 9.46
N GLU A 11 -13.98 -1.39 9.01
CA GLU A 11 -12.76 -1.26 9.79
C GLU A 11 -12.77 -0.03 10.72
N GLY A 12 -13.81 0.77 10.66
CA GLY A 12 -13.89 1.97 11.51
C GLY A 12 -12.90 3.04 11.12
N LEU A 13 -12.61 3.18 9.81
CA LEU A 13 -11.61 4.12 9.33
C LEU A 13 -12.24 5.22 8.48
N THR A 14 -11.55 6.36 8.42
CA THR A 14 -11.92 7.44 7.50
C THR A 14 -11.09 7.30 6.23
N PRO A 15 -11.49 7.92 5.12
CA PRO A 15 -10.69 7.86 3.88
C PRO A 15 -9.26 8.36 4.08
N GLU A 16 -9.07 9.36 4.93
CA GLU A 16 -7.75 9.93 5.17
C GLU A 16 -6.81 8.94 5.84
N GLN A 17 -7.34 7.90 6.46
CA GLN A 17 -6.54 6.88 7.12
C GLN A 17 -6.21 5.73 6.19
N ALA A 18 -6.65 5.79 4.94
CA ALA A 18 -6.44 4.71 3.99
C ALA A 18 -5.31 5.00 3.02
N CYS A 19 -4.63 3.95 2.60
CA CYS A 19 -3.67 4.00 1.52
C CYS A 19 -4.25 3.22 0.36
N TYR A 20 -4.19 3.76 -0.83
CA TYR A 20 -4.75 3.10 -2.01
C TYR A 20 -3.69 3.03 -3.10
N VAL A 21 -3.57 1.86 -3.72
CA VAL A 21 -2.62 1.65 -4.81
C VAL A 21 -3.43 1.51 -6.09
N GLY A 22 -3.16 2.36 -7.07
CA GLY A 22 -3.92 2.38 -8.31
C GLY A 22 -3.04 2.41 -9.54
N ASP A 23 -3.62 2.13 -10.70
CA ASP A 23 -2.90 2.14 -11.96
C ASP A 23 -3.73 2.70 -13.13
N ASP A 24 -5.01 2.88 -12.96
CA ASP A 24 -5.87 3.30 -14.06
C ASP A 24 -6.79 4.44 -13.64
N VAL A 25 -7.43 5.04 -14.62
CA VAL A 25 -8.28 6.21 -14.43
C VAL A 25 -9.43 5.93 -13.46
N ILE A 26 -9.95 4.71 -13.45
CA ILE A 26 -11.05 4.37 -12.55
C ILE A 26 -10.64 4.43 -11.09
N ASP A 27 -9.33 4.44 -10.81
CA ASP A 27 -8.82 4.52 -9.44
C ASP A 27 -8.75 5.95 -8.92
N LEU A 28 -8.85 6.95 -9.81
CA LEU A 28 -8.67 8.34 -9.42
C LEU A 28 -9.63 8.83 -8.35
N PRO A 29 -10.93 8.49 -8.41
CA PRO A 29 -11.83 8.98 -7.37
C PRO A 29 -11.41 8.54 -5.97
N VAL A 30 -10.97 7.29 -5.82
CA VAL A 30 -10.53 6.78 -4.53
C VAL A 30 -9.19 7.40 -4.14
N MET A 31 -8.27 7.51 -5.10
CA MET A 31 -6.95 8.08 -4.84
C MET A 31 -7.03 9.52 -4.35
N ARG A 32 -8.03 10.26 -4.80
CA ARG A 32 -8.20 11.64 -4.37
C ARG A 32 -8.77 11.76 -2.96
N LEU A 33 -9.43 10.71 -2.48
CA LEU A 33 -10.05 10.73 -1.15
C LEU A 33 -9.12 10.15 -0.08
N CYS A 34 -8.27 9.21 -0.44
CA CYS A 34 -7.44 8.54 0.57
C CYS A 34 -6.30 9.43 1.05
N GLY A 35 -5.75 9.07 2.19
CA GLY A 35 -4.65 9.84 2.78
C GLY A 35 -3.33 9.64 2.05
N LEU A 36 -3.13 8.46 1.45
CA LEU A 36 -1.92 8.18 0.70
C LEU A 36 -2.29 7.44 -0.58
N ALA A 37 -2.02 8.05 -1.71
CA ALA A 37 -2.27 7.46 -3.01
C ALA A 37 -0.95 7.04 -3.62
N ILE A 38 -0.83 5.76 -3.96
CA ILE A 38 0.38 5.19 -4.56
C ILE A 38 0.04 4.72 -5.97
N ALA A 39 0.85 5.10 -6.95
CA ALA A 39 0.70 4.64 -8.32
C ALA A 39 1.78 3.62 -8.61
N VAL A 40 1.44 2.56 -9.36
CA VAL A 40 2.45 1.63 -9.81
C VAL A 40 3.19 2.27 -10.99
N LYS A 41 4.42 1.85 -11.23
CA LYS A 41 5.32 2.51 -12.17
C LYS A 41 4.74 2.62 -13.57
N ASN A 42 4.02 1.62 -14.02
CA ASN A 42 3.46 1.60 -15.37
C ASN A 42 2.03 2.11 -15.43
N SER A 43 1.63 2.96 -14.49
CA SER A 43 0.30 3.55 -14.49
C SER A 43 0.15 4.59 -15.59
N ARG A 44 -1.10 4.93 -15.88
CA ARG A 44 -1.37 6.00 -16.83
C ARG A 44 -0.86 7.33 -16.28
N PRO A 45 -0.49 8.26 -17.18
CA PRO A 45 0.07 9.56 -16.73
C PRO A 45 -0.85 10.30 -15.77
N GLU A 46 -2.17 10.19 -15.95
CA GLU A 46 -3.12 10.89 -15.09
C GLU A 46 -3.01 10.37 -13.66
N VAL A 47 -2.82 9.05 -13.52
CA VAL A 47 -2.71 8.41 -12.22
C VAL A 47 -1.39 8.79 -11.56
N LEU A 48 -0.31 8.82 -12.33
CA LEU A 48 0.99 9.21 -11.80
C LEU A 48 0.95 10.63 -11.24
N ARG A 49 0.25 11.52 -11.91
CA ARG A 49 0.18 12.91 -11.47
C ARG A 49 -0.58 13.10 -10.17
N GLU A 50 -1.57 12.23 -9.92
CA GLU A 50 -2.41 12.34 -8.72
C GLU A 50 -1.84 11.58 -7.53
N SER A 51 -0.74 10.85 -7.72
CA SER A 51 -0.21 10.02 -6.65
C SER A 51 0.77 10.78 -5.77
N HIS A 52 0.90 10.32 -4.53
CA HIS A 52 1.92 10.83 -3.61
C HIS A 52 3.23 10.08 -3.79
N TYR A 53 3.16 8.84 -4.26
CA TYR A 53 4.35 8.01 -4.43
C TYR A 53 4.16 7.08 -5.63
N VAL A 54 5.21 6.85 -6.38
CA VAL A 54 5.20 5.94 -7.53
C VAL A 54 6.17 4.81 -7.21
N THR A 55 5.72 3.57 -7.38
CA THR A 55 6.56 2.43 -7.03
C THR A 55 7.72 2.28 -8.01
N PRO A 56 8.89 1.81 -7.56
CA PRO A 56 10.01 1.55 -8.46
C PRO A 56 9.77 0.42 -9.43
N HIS A 57 8.93 -0.56 -9.06
CA HIS A 57 8.64 -1.70 -9.92
C HIS A 57 7.26 -1.57 -10.54
N GLU A 58 7.07 -2.19 -11.68
CA GLU A 58 5.78 -2.16 -12.38
C GLU A 58 4.78 -3.06 -11.71
N GLY A 59 3.51 -2.82 -12.00
CA GLY A 59 2.44 -3.68 -11.53
C GLY A 59 2.68 -5.11 -11.99
N GLY A 60 2.51 -6.07 -11.10
CA GLY A 60 2.78 -7.47 -11.40
C GLY A 60 4.25 -7.86 -11.27
N HIS A 61 5.14 -6.90 -10.99
CA HIS A 61 6.57 -7.14 -10.90
C HIS A 61 7.16 -6.62 -9.59
N GLY A 62 6.38 -6.65 -8.52
CA GLY A 62 6.89 -6.24 -7.21
C GLY A 62 6.32 -4.92 -6.70
N ALA A 63 5.39 -4.30 -7.44
CA ALA A 63 4.86 -3.00 -7.04
C ALA A 63 4.13 -3.04 -5.70
N VAL A 64 3.40 -4.13 -5.42
CA VAL A 64 2.66 -4.22 -4.16
C VAL A 64 3.63 -4.28 -2.99
N ARG A 65 4.73 -5.02 -3.16
CA ARG A 65 5.76 -5.09 -2.14
C ARG A 65 6.38 -3.71 -1.91
N ASP A 66 6.65 -2.98 -3.00
CA ASP A 66 7.20 -1.63 -2.91
C ASP A 66 6.26 -0.73 -2.12
N ALA A 67 4.95 -0.83 -2.39
CA ALA A 67 3.96 -0.01 -1.72
C ALA A 67 3.91 -0.31 -0.22
N ILE A 68 3.92 -1.58 0.14
CA ILE A 68 3.88 -1.99 1.53
C ILE A 68 5.15 -1.51 2.25
N GLU A 69 6.31 -1.68 1.63
CA GLU A 69 7.57 -1.25 2.22
C GLU A 69 7.59 0.27 2.40
N TYR A 70 7.05 1.00 1.43
CA TYR A 70 7.00 2.46 1.54
C TYR A 70 6.15 2.89 2.73
N VAL A 71 4.96 2.28 2.89
CA VAL A 71 4.07 2.62 3.99
C VAL A 71 4.72 2.32 5.34
N LEU A 72 5.31 1.13 5.46
CA LEU A 72 5.96 0.75 6.71
C LEU A 72 7.14 1.64 7.04
N ARG A 73 7.92 2.02 6.01
CA ARG A 73 9.08 2.87 6.22
C ARG A 73 8.65 4.27 6.66
N GLU A 74 7.58 4.80 6.04
CA GLU A 74 7.09 6.12 6.41
C GLU A 74 6.53 6.13 7.84
N GLN A 75 6.05 4.99 8.31
CA GLN A 75 5.55 4.87 9.66
C GLN A 75 6.63 4.47 10.65
N GLY A 76 7.86 4.26 10.18
CA GLY A 76 8.95 3.82 11.03
C GLY A 76 8.79 2.38 11.51
N ALA A 77 7.99 1.59 10.82
CA ALA A 77 7.67 0.24 11.25
C ALA A 77 8.31 -0.87 10.44
N LEU A 78 9.02 -0.51 9.36
CA LEU A 78 9.55 -1.54 8.46
C LEU A 78 10.54 -2.47 9.15
N GLU A 79 11.50 -1.91 9.86
CA GLU A 79 12.51 -2.73 10.51
C GLU A 79 11.91 -3.61 11.58
N ARG A 80 10.95 -3.07 12.31
CA ARG A 80 10.28 -3.87 13.34
C ARG A 80 9.52 -5.03 12.73
N ALA A 81 8.86 -4.80 11.60
CA ALA A 81 8.13 -5.86 10.91
C ALA A 81 9.09 -6.93 10.40
N ILE A 82 10.24 -6.54 9.90
CA ILE A 82 11.25 -7.48 9.43
C ILE A 82 11.77 -8.31 10.60
N ASP A 83 12.07 -7.67 11.71
CA ASP A 83 12.56 -8.38 12.88
C ASP A 83 11.53 -9.40 13.39
N GLU A 84 10.28 -9.01 13.43
CA GLU A 84 9.23 -9.91 13.88
C GLU A 84 9.09 -11.10 12.95
N TYR A 85 9.20 -10.87 11.65
CA TYR A 85 9.12 -11.94 10.68
C TYR A 85 10.30 -12.90 10.87
N ILE A 86 11.49 -12.37 11.03
CA ILE A 86 12.68 -13.17 11.23
C ILE A 86 12.56 -14.01 12.50
N GLN A 87 12.11 -13.42 13.58
CA GLN A 87 11.96 -14.16 14.82
C GLN A 87 10.95 -15.27 14.68
N SER A 88 9.83 -15.01 14.03
CA SER A 88 8.80 -16.05 13.92
C SER A 88 9.26 -17.19 13.04
N ARG A 89 10.20 -16.93 12.11
CA ARG A 89 10.69 -17.99 11.25
C ARG A 89 11.93 -18.66 11.76
N SER A 90 12.82 -17.91 12.43
CA SER A 90 14.03 -18.53 12.87
C SER A 90 13.88 -19.30 14.12
N ILE A 91 12.92 -19.00 14.91
CA ILE A 91 12.75 -19.75 16.10
C ILE A 91 12.15 -21.00 15.81
N GLN A 92 11.44 -21.09 14.74
CA GLN A 92 10.87 -22.25 14.39
C GLN A 92 11.74 -23.27 14.13
N PRO A 93 12.84 -23.14 13.67
CA PRO A 93 13.67 -24.23 13.36
C PRO A 93 13.77 -25.06 14.51
N LYS A 94 13.49 -24.54 15.54
CA LYS A 94 13.52 -25.30 16.63
C LYS A 94 12.27 -25.85 16.70
N ALA A 95 11.37 -25.18 16.46
CA ALA A 95 10.12 -25.62 16.56
C ALA A 95 9.50 -25.65 15.34
N GLU A 96 10.00 -25.30 14.39
CA GLU A 96 9.33 -25.33 13.25
C GLU A 96 9.63 -26.20 12.57
#